data_10af19c12a70d5aff55cdf02f8644f4b
#
_entry.id   10af19c12a70d5aff55cdf02f8644f4b
#
_cell.length_a   1.000
_cell.length_b   1.000
_cell.length_c   1.000
_cell.angle_alpha   90.00
_cell.angle_beta   90.00
_cell.angle_gamma   90.00
#
_symmetry.space_group_name_H-M   'P 1'
#
loop_
_entity.id
_entity.type
_entity.pdbx_description
1 polymer ?
#
loop_
_entity_poly.entity_id
_entity_poly.type
_entity_poly.pdbx_seq_one_letter_code
_entity_poly.pdbx_strand_id
1 'polypeptide(L)'
;MFLYIPVRLIKKGCITFGLILFFSLLFKGFNFFEKKNHFKIVKSEWIEKEKNTIFPAGENEKPLANIRKQILEGDTTNVKDELKPFTQKGSPCRDKAQWLEVLNLLNAEDEKPMMQKLQNLAVKDGPNAENAQQIINEFVKPEILDKKD
;
A
#
# COMPACT_ATOMS: atom_id res chain seq x y z
N MET A 1 35.63 -46.91 -1.77
CA MET A 1 35.58 -46.39 -3.15
C MET A 1 35.45 -44.87 -3.09
N PHE A 2 36.55 -44.12 -3.22
CA PHE A 2 36.52 -42.62 -3.13
C PHE A 2 36.24 -42.07 -4.53
N LEU A 3 35.12 -41.36 -4.68
CA LEU A 3 34.78 -40.68 -5.92
C LEU A 3 35.74 -39.47 -6.11
N TYR A 4 36.64 -39.59 -7.04
CA TYR A 4 37.59 -38.51 -7.40
C TYR A 4 36.83 -37.49 -8.28
N ILE A 5 36.32 -36.41 -7.68
CA ILE A 5 35.70 -35.32 -8.45
C ILE A 5 36.79 -34.37 -8.90
N PRO A 6 37.01 -34.20 -10.23
CA PRO A 6 38.07 -33.33 -10.72
C PRO A 6 37.84 -31.88 -10.34
N VAL A 7 38.85 -31.25 -9.77
CA VAL A 7 38.83 -29.84 -9.25
C VAL A 7 38.32 -28.82 -10.29
N ARG A 8 38.50 -29.09 -11.59
CA ARG A 8 37.98 -28.25 -12.70
C ARG A 8 36.47 -28.24 -12.77
N LEU A 9 35.80 -29.34 -12.44
CA LEU A 9 34.33 -29.44 -12.40
C LEU A 9 33.75 -28.68 -11.21
N ILE A 10 34.44 -28.70 -10.07
CA ILE A 10 34.02 -27.96 -8.86
C ILE A 10 34.12 -26.46 -9.12
N LYS A 11 35.21 -25.97 -9.74
CA LYS A 11 35.37 -24.53 -10.06
C LYS A 11 34.28 -24.03 -11.03
N LYS A 12 33.93 -24.79 -12.07
CA LYS A 12 32.87 -24.42 -13.00
C LYS A 12 31.49 -24.43 -12.30
N GLY A 13 31.21 -25.41 -11.45
CA GLY A 13 29.99 -25.48 -10.67
C GLY A 13 29.82 -24.32 -9.68
N CYS A 14 30.88 -23.89 -9.01
CA CYS A 14 30.85 -22.74 -8.10
C CYS A 14 30.58 -21.43 -8.84
N ILE A 15 31.16 -21.25 -10.04
CA ILE A 15 30.96 -20.02 -10.83
C ILE A 15 29.50 -19.96 -11.34
N THR A 16 28.95 -21.05 -11.87
CA THR A 16 27.57 -21.08 -12.35
C THR A 16 26.57 -20.90 -11.22
N PHE A 17 26.80 -21.51 -10.06
CA PHE A 17 25.95 -21.34 -8.87
C PHE A 17 26.00 -19.91 -8.33
N GLY A 18 27.19 -19.29 -8.31
CA GLY A 18 27.36 -17.89 -7.93
C GLY A 18 26.64 -16.92 -8.86
N LEU A 19 26.66 -17.17 -10.18
CA LEU A 19 25.92 -16.38 -11.17
C LEU A 19 24.42 -16.50 -10.99
N ILE A 20 23.89 -17.71 -10.77
CA ILE A 20 22.44 -17.94 -10.54
C ILE A 20 21.98 -17.19 -9.28
N LEU A 21 22.75 -17.27 -8.19
CA LEU A 21 22.41 -16.54 -6.97
C LEU A 21 22.46 -15.02 -7.20
N PHE A 22 23.46 -14.52 -7.90
CA PHE A 22 23.59 -13.10 -8.22
C PHE A 22 22.40 -12.59 -9.05
N PHE A 23 22.04 -13.30 -10.12
CA PHE A 23 20.87 -12.94 -10.93
C PHE A 23 19.56 -13.06 -10.16
N SER A 24 19.43 -14.05 -9.27
CA SER A 24 18.25 -14.18 -8.40
C SER A 24 18.10 -13.02 -7.43
N LEU A 25 19.21 -12.53 -6.87
CA LEU A 25 19.22 -11.34 -5.99
C LEU A 25 18.91 -10.07 -6.75
N LEU A 26 19.49 -9.89 -7.96
CA LEU A 26 19.17 -8.75 -8.82
C LEU A 26 17.69 -8.74 -9.20
N PHE A 27 17.13 -9.88 -9.57
CA PHE A 27 15.70 -9.98 -9.96
C PHE A 27 14.77 -9.66 -8.78
N LYS A 28 15.08 -10.15 -7.58
CA LYS A 28 14.32 -9.80 -6.36
C LYS A 28 14.45 -8.32 -6.02
N GLY A 29 15.64 -7.74 -6.18
CA GLY A 29 15.87 -6.31 -5.95
C GLY A 29 15.12 -5.44 -6.94
N PHE A 30 15.07 -5.83 -8.20
CA PHE A 30 14.34 -5.12 -9.25
C PHE A 30 12.83 -5.13 -8.98
N ASN A 31 12.23 -6.30 -8.73
CA ASN A 31 10.82 -6.43 -8.39
C ASN A 31 10.43 -5.63 -7.13
N PHE A 32 11.32 -5.58 -6.13
CA PHE A 32 11.08 -4.77 -4.93
C PHE A 32 11.08 -3.27 -5.25
N PHE A 33 11.98 -2.82 -6.12
CA PHE A 33 12.07 -1.42 -6.52
C PHE A 33 10.86 -0.97 -7.34
N GLU A 34 10.40 -1.80 -8.30
CA GLU A 34 9.19 -1.55 -9.08
C GLU A 34 7.96 -1.47 -8.20
N LYS A 35 7.78 -2.42 -7.29
CA LYS A 35 6.66 -2.42 -6.36
C LYS A 35 6.62 -1.16 -5.50
N LYS A 36 7.78 -0.69 -5.03
CA LYS A 36 7.87 0.54 -4.23
C LYS A 36 7.53 1.79 -5.05
N ASN A 37 7.95 1.84 -6.31
CA ASN A 37 7.61 2.95 -7.21
C ASN A 37 6.12 2.95 -7.53
N HIS A 38 5.53 1.80 -7.81
CA HIS A 38 4.10 1.67 -8.07
C HIS A 38 3.27 2.14 -6.87
N PHE A 39 3.65 1.73 -5.65
CA PHE A 39 2.99 2.21 -4.43
C PHE A 39 3.00 3.75 -4.34
N LYS A 40 4.13 4.39 -4.63
CA LYS A 40 4.25 5.85 -4.60
C LYS A 40 3.33 6.55 -5.61
N ILE A 41 3.18 5.97 -6.80
CA ILE A 41 2.29 6.51 -7.85
C ILE A 41 0.85 6.44 -7.36
N VAL A 42 0.38 5.26 -6.96
CA VAL A 42 -0.99 5.07 -6.45
C VAL A 42 -1.26 5.99 -5.25
N LYS A 43 -0.31 6.08 -4.30
CA LYS A 43 -0.40 7.00 -3.17
C LYS A 43 -0.60 8.45 -3.64
N SER A 44 0.22 8.94 -4.57
CA SER A 44 0.16 10.33 -5.02
C SER A 44 -1.17 10.65 -5.71
N GLU A 45 -1.66 9.75 -6.55
CA GLU A 45 -2.94 9.89 -7.26
C GLU A 45 -4.13 9.95 -6.29
N TRP A 46 -4.16 9.04 -5.31
CA TRP A 46 -5.26 8.99 -4.35
C TRP A 46 -5.24 10.15 -3.36
N ILE A 47 -4.08 10.57 -2.89
CA ILE A 47 -3.95 11.75 -2.02
C ILE A 47 -4.38 13.02 -2.77
N GLU A 48 -4.01 13.14 -4.06
CA GLU A 48 -4.43 14.29 -4.87
C GLU A 48 -5.93 14.26 -5.18
N LYS A 49 -6.49 13.09 -5.51
CA LYS A 49 -7.94 12.90 -5.66
C LYS A 49 -8.69 13.30 -4.39
N GLU A 50 -8.18 12.88 -3.23
CA GLU A 50 -8.80 13.18 -1.95
C GLU A 50 -8.72 14.68 -1.61
N LYS A 51 -7.62 15.37 -1.92
CA LYS A 51 -7.51 16.84 -1.76
C LYS A 51 -8.58 17.58 -2.53
N ASN A 52 -8.91 17.11 -3.73
CA ASN A 52 -9.90 17.72 -4.59
C ASN A 52 -11.35 17.30 -4.25
N THR A 53 -11.54 16.34 -3.33
CA THR A 53 -12.86 15.88 -2.90
C THR A 53 -13.41 16.79 -1.81
N ILE A 54 -14.66 17.23 -1.97
CA ILE A 54 -15.36 18.00 -0.94
C ILE A 54 -15.66 17.07 0.25
N PHE A 55 -15.15 17.43 1.42
CA PHE A 55 -15.46 16.73 2.67
C PHE A 55 -16.54 17.53 3.42
N PRO A 56 -17.82 17.15 3.28
CA PRO A 56 -18.87 17.84 3.99
C PRO A 56 -18.72 17.54 5.48
N ALA A 57 -18.37 18.55 6.25
CA ALA A 57 -18.21 18.43 7.69
C ALA A 57 -19.38 19.14 8.39
N GLY A 58 -20.29 18.38 8.97
CA GLY A 58 -21.22 18.86 9.97
C GLY A 58 -20.49 19.29 11.25
N GLU A 59 -21.18 19.95 12.19
CA GLU A 59 -20.52 20.38 13.43
C GLU A 59 -19.84 19.25 14.20
N ASN A 60 -20.45 18.08 14.25
CA ASN A 60 -19.91 16.90 14.91
C ASN A 60 -18.74 16.25 14.13
N GLU A 61 -18.46 16.69 12.91
CA GLU A 61 -17.43 16.17 12.02
C GLU A 61 -16.23 17.10 11.87
N LYS A 62 -16.27 18.29 12.48
CA LYS A 62 -15.13 19.23 12.48
C LYS A 62 -13.81 18.58 12.93
N PRO A 63 -13.79 17.72 13.98
CA PRO A 63 -12.55 17.02 14.34
C PRO A 63 -12.01 16.12 13.22
N LEU A 64 -12.90 15.40 12.51
CA LEU A 64 -12.49 14.55 11.40
C LEU A 64 -11.96 15.35 10.20
N ALA A 65 -12.51 16.56 9.96
CA ALA A 65 -12.00 17.46 8.92
C ALA A 65 -10.58 17.93 9.24
N ASN A 66 -10.27 18.21 10.52
CA ASN A 66 -8.92 18.57 10.95
C ASN A 66 -7.95 17.39 10.80
N ILE A 67 -8.35 16.18 11.23
CA ILE A 67 -7.55 14.95 11.07
C ILE A 67 -7.29 14.68 9.57
N ARG A 68 -8.32 14.83 8.73
CA ARG A 68 -8.15 14.71 7.29
C ARG A 68 -7.12 15.68 6.74
N LYS A 69 -7.16 16.95 7.17
CA LYS A 69 -6.20 17.95 6.75
C LYS A 69 -4.77 17.54 7.13
N GLN A 70 -4.54 17.10 8.36
CA GLN A 70 -3.24 16.60 8.82
C GLN A 70 -2.73 15.47 7.93
N ILE A 71 -3.58 14.46 7.65
CA ILE A 71 -3.23 13.34 6.77
C ILE A 71 -2.83 13.84 5.38
N LEU A 72 -3.59 14.76 4.77
CA LEU A 72 -3.32 15.27 3.42
C LEU A 72 -2.07 16.16 3.37
N GLU A 73 -1.66 16.75 4.49
CA GLU A 73 -0.41 17.50 4.65
C GLU A 73 0.80 16.57 4.95
N GLY A 74 0.56 15.27 5.13
CA GLY A 74 1.61 14.29 5.38
C GLY A 74 1.91 14.05 6.85
N ASP A 75 1.22 14.71 7.77
CA ASP A 75 1.35 14.45 9.20
C ASP A 75 0.52 13.24 9.59
N THR A 76 1.21 12.12 9.83
CA THR A 76 0.60 10.86 10.28
C THR A 76 0.76 10.63 11.78
N THR A 77 1.36 11.60 12.48
CA THR A 77 1.64 11.52 13.91
C THR A 77 0.33 11.61 14.70
N ASN A 78 0.09 10.67 15.61
CA ASN A 78 -1.09 10.62 16.47
C ASN A 78 -2.46 10.42 15.78
N VAL A 79 -2.54 10.47 14.45
CA VAL A 79 -3.79 10.32 13.69
C VAL A 79 -4.58 9.08 14.08
N LYS A 80 -3.89 7.95 14.33
CA LYS A 80 -4.53 6.71 14.74
C LYS A 80 -5.26 6.84 16.08
N ASP A 81 -4.65 7.53 17.05
CA ASP A 81 -5.26 7.72 18.37
C ASP A 81 -6.40 8.75 18.31
N GLU A 82 -6.25 9.78 17.48
CA GLU A 82 -7.29 10.78 17.25
C GLU A 82 -8.52 10.18 16.53
N LEU A 83 -8.34 9.21 15.62
CA LEU A 83 -9.44 8.53 14.93
C LEU A 83 -10.15 7.48 15.80
N LYS A 84 -9.52 6.96 16.83
CA LYS A 84 -10.02 5.88 17.68
C LYS A 84 -11.44 6.11 18.25
N PRO A 85 -11.82 7.29 18.74
CA PRO A 85 -13.18 7.55 19.21
C PRO A 85 -14.24 7.42 18.10
N PHE A 86 -13.87 7.77 16.87
CA PHE A 86 -14.78 7.81 15.72
C PHE A 86 -14.93 6.45 15.03
N THR A 87 -13.96 5.53 15.20
CA THR A 87 -13.98 4.18 14.60
C THR A 87 -14.76 3.17 15.42
N GLN A 88 -15.19 3.51 16.64
CA GLN A 88 -15.93 2.63 17.52
C GLN A 88 -17.29 2.24 16.93
N LYS A 89 -17.78 1.05 17.34
CA LYS A 89 -19.11 0.56 16.94
C LYS A 89 -20.18 1.51 17.47
N GLY A 90 -21.04 1.98 16.58
CA GLY A 90 -22.13 2.93 16.93
C GLY A 90 -21.78 4.40 16.72
N SER A 91 -20.54 4.74 16.37
CA SER A 91 -20.19 6.11 15.98
C SER A 91 -20.89 6.48 14.65
N PRO A 92 -21.59 7.62 14.58
CA PRO A 92 -22.24 8.08 13.34
C PRO A 92 -21.23 8.42 12.24
N CYS A 93 -19.98 8.71 12.63
CA CYS A 93 -18.88 9.08 11.70
C CYS A 93 -17.96 7.91 11.38
N ARG A 94 -18.34 6.67 11.74
CA ARG A 94 -17.47 5.50 11.67
C ARG A 94 -16.92 5.25 10.26
N ASP A 95 -17.75 5.34 9.25
CA ASP A 95 -17.34 5.05 7.88
C ASP A 95 -16.34 6.09 7.36
N LYS A 96 -16.57 7.36 7.67
CA LYS A 96 -15.62 8.44 7.37
C LYS A 96 -14.29 8.25 8.10
N ALA A 97 -14.34 7.90 9.39
CA ALA A 97 -13.15 7.64 10.19
C ALA A 97 -12.37 6.41 9.68
N GLN A 98 -13.03 5.33 9.30
CA GLN A 98 -12.40 4.16 8.71
C GLN A 98 -11.71 4.49 7.38
N TRP A 99 -12.30 5.36 6.57
CA TRP A 99 -11.68 5.86 5.36
C TRP A 99 -10.42 6.68 5.65
N LEU A 100 -10.47 7.60 6.62
CA LEU A 100 -9.29 8.36 7.04
C LEU A 100 -8.17 7.48 7.60
N GLU A 101 -8.50 6.36 8.26
CA GLU A 101 -7.48 5.37 8.65
C GLU A 101 -6.78 4.74 7.44
N VAL A 102 -7.51 4.47 6.35
CA VAL A 102 -6.91 3.97 5.10
C VAL A 102 -5.97 5.01 4.50
N LEU A 103 -6.42 6.27 4.40
CA LEU A 103 -5.59 7.37 3.89
C LEU A 103 -4.33 7.60 4.73
N ASN A 104 -4.46 7.46 6.05
CA ASN A 104 -3.31 7.56 6.95
C ASN A 104 -2.29 6.44 6.71
N LEU A 105 -2.75 5.20 6.55
CA LEU A 105 -1.88 4.05 6.24
C LEU A 105 -1.25 4.16 4.86
N LEU A 106 -2.00 4.66 3.88
CA LEU A 106 -1.51 4.95 2.53
C LEU A 106 -0.39 6.00 2.59
N ASN A 107 -0.58 7.04 3.39
CA ASN A 107 0.39 8.10 3.54
C ASN A 107 1.65 7.65 4.31
N ALA A 108 1.48 6.80 5.31
CA ALA A 108 2.57 6.16 6.06
C ALA A 108 3.30 5.05 5.28
N GLU A 109 2.85 4.71 4.06
CA GLU A 109 3.37 3.61 3.24
C GLU A 109 3.31 2.23 3.93
N ASP A 110 2.32 2.03 4.80
CA ASP A 110 2.11 0.77 5.52
C ASP A 110 1.13 -0.15 4.76
N GLU A 111 1.67 -0.84 3.74
CA GLU A 111 0.90 -1.60 2.75
C GLU A 111 0.03 -2.69 3.36
N LYS A 112 0.55 -3.50 4.31
CA LYS A 112 -0.18 -4.66 4.84
C LYS A 112 -1.46 -4.30 5.59
N PRO A 113 -1.43 -3.45 6.63
CA PRO A 113 -2.63 -3.06 7.34
C PRO A 113 -3.57 -2.22 6.46
N MET A 114 -3.04 -1.44 5.52
CA MET A 114 -3.83 -0.71 4.54
C MET A 114 -4.66 -1.67 3.68
N MET A 115 -4.04 -2.68 3.08
CA MET A 115 -4.74 -3.68 2.26
C MET A 115 -5.78 -4.45 3.05
N GLN A 116 -5.51 -4.82 4.31
CA GLN A 116 -6.51 -5.46 5.16
C GLN A 116 -7.72 -4.57 5.43
N LYS A 117 -7.50 -3.28 5.66
CA LYS A 117 -8.60 -2.33 5.86
C LYS A 117 -9.40 -2.10 4.58
N LEU A 118 -8.74 -1.96 3.44
CA LEU A 118 -9.39 -1.84 2.13
C LEU A 118 -10.27 -3.05 1.82
N GLN A 119 -9.78 -4.26 2.02
CA GLN A 119 -10.55 -5.49 1.85
C GLN A 119 -11.79 -5.51 2.75
N ASN A 120 -11.65 -5.11 4.00
CA ASN A 120 -12.76 -5.03 4.94
C ASN A 120 -13.80 -3.97 4.55
N LEU A 121 -13.38 -2.86 3.93
CA LEU A 121 -14.30 -1.83 3.44
C LEU A 121 -14.98 -2.25 2.14
N ALA A 122 -14.25 -2.87 1.22
CA ALA A 122 -14.77 -3.31 -0.08
C ALA A 122 -15.88 -4.39 0.04
N VAL A 123 -15.84 -5.22 1.09
CA VAL A 123 -16.84 -6.25 1.34
C VAL A 123 -18.13 -5.69 2.01
N LYS A 124 -18.06 -4.50 2.61
CA LYS A 124 -19.19 -3.88 3.26
C LYS A 124 -19.94 -3.00 2.26
N ASP A 125 -21.29 -3.08 2.29
CA ASP A 125 -22.12 -2.10 1.60
C ASP A 125 -22.02 -0.75 2.33
N GLY A 126 -21.11 0.09 1.86
CA GLY A 126 -20.86 1.39 2.46
C GLY A 126 -20.34 2.41 1.45
N PRO A 127 -20.35 3.71 1.81
CA PRO A 127 -20.01 4.80 0.89
C PRO A 127 -18.59 4.73 0.35
N ASN A 128 -17.69 4.01 1.03
CA ASN A 128 -16.28 3.86 0.65
C ASN A 128 -15.94 2.51 0.02
N ALA A 129 -16.92 1.63 -0.19
CA ALA A 129 -16.70 0.28 -0.74
C ALA A 129 -16.13 0.33 -2.16
N GLU A 130 -16.69 1.18 -3.01
CA GLU A 130 -16.23 1.36 -4.40
C GLU A 130 -14.81 1.93 -4.46
N ASN A 131 -14.53 2.98 -3.70
CA ASN A 131 -13.18 3.56 -3.61
C ASN A 131 -12.16 2.54 -3.08
N ALA A 132 -12.53 1.75 -2.06
CA ALA A 132 -11.68 0.71 -1.53
C ALA A 132 -11.37 -0.37 -2.58
N GLN A 133 -12.37 -0.82 -3.34
CA GLN A 133 -12.18 -1.78 -4.41
C GLN A 133 -11.33 -1.22 -5.55
N GLN A 134 -11.48 0.06 -5.87
CA GLN A 134 -10.69 0.72 -6.89
C GLN A 134 -9.21 0.76 -6.49
N ILE A 135 -8.88 1.16 -5.25
CA ILE A 135 -7.49 1.13 -4.75
C ILE A 135 -6.93 -0.30 -4.80
N ILE A 136 -7.68 -1.31 -4.33
CA ILE A 136 -7.23 -2.71 -4.39
C ILE A 136 -6.88 -3.09 -5.83
N ASN A 137 -7.73 -2.76 -6.78
CA ASN A 137 -7.52 -3.08 -8.19
C ASN A 137 -6.27 -2.41 -8.76
N GLU A 138 -5.98 -1.17 -8.37
CA GLU A 138 -4.79 -0.45 -8.78
C GLU A 138 -3.52 -1.09 -8.22
N PHE A 139 -3.55 -1.59 -6.98
CA PHE A 139 -2.42 -2.32 -6.38
C PHE A 139 -2.25 -3.74 -6.93
N VAL A 140 -3.35 -4.40 -7.34
CA VAL A 140 -3.32 -5.78 -7.86
C VAL A 140 -3.03 -5.83 -9.36
N LYS A 141 -3.23 -4.74 -10.10
CA LYS A 141 -2.82 -4.69 -11.52
C LYS A 141 -1.30 -4.56 -11.61
N PRO A 142 -0.54 -5.66 -11.79
CA PRO A 142 0.81 -5.53 -12.29
C PRO A 142 0.70 -5.17 -13.77
N GLU A 143 1.20 -4.01 -14.16
CA GLU A 143 1.73 -3.71 -15.49
C GLU A 143 1.25 -4.55 -16.67
N ILE A 144 0.15 -4.14 -17.29
CA ILE A 144 -0.07 -4.38 -18.72
C ILE A 144 0.11 -3.03 -19.48
N LEU A 145 0.90 -2.12 -18.96
CA LEU A 145 1.01 -0.76 -19.55
C LEU A 145 2.34 -0.45 -20.24
N ASP A 146 3.26 -1.43 -20.37
CA ASP A 146 4.46 -1.22 -21.19
C ASP A 146 4.60 -2.27 -22.29
N LYS A 147 3.58 -2.39 -23.15
CA LYS A 147 3.68 -2.92 -24.51
C LYS A 147 2.83 -2.10 -25.44
N LYS A 148 3.25 -0.89 -25.70
CA LYS A 148 2.95 -0.20 -26.96
C LYS A 148 4.22 0.51 -27.40
N ASP A 149 4.91 -0.20 -28.26
CA ASP A 149 5.78 0.18 -29.40
C ASP A 149 6.64 1.43 -29.23
#